data_f8ca74e25b7f296d0fcc85c58d0365c6
#
_entry.id   f8ca74e25b7f296d0fcc85c58d0365c6
#
_cell.length_a   1.000
_cell.length_b   1.000
_cell.length_c   1.000
_cell.angle_alpha   90.00
_cell.angle_beta   90.00
_cell.angle_gamma   90.00
#
_symmetry.space_group_name_H-M   'P 1'
#
loop_
_entity.id
_entity.type
_entity.pdbx_description
1 polymer ?
#
loop_
_entity_poly.entity_id
_entity_poly.type
_entity_poly.pdbx_seq_one_letter_code
_entity_poly.pdbx_strand_id
1 'polypeptide(L)'
;MEYVIRPYRKGEEPYVAEAHRRIYTDEYHWGKAFTDYAGAIALDFAKKEHGPGEELWVAEDTETGRLLGCIMLCDAGDNAGQLRLFLVEPDCRRFGIGSALTRALFDRARQAGYRRLILWTAGPLEDAVRIYGRMGFVTTETSENTEWSLSGEPVTEVKMELEL
;
A
#
# COMPACT_ATOMS: atom_id res chain seq x y z
N MET A 1 8.57 -8.16 -19.72
CA MET A 1 8.55 -6.81 -19.14
C MET A 1 9.70 -6.64 -18.19
N GLU A 2 10.46 -5.59 -18.36
CA GLU A 2 11.53 -5.22 -17.44
C GLU A 2 11.10 -4.04 -16.58
N TYR A 3 11.34 -4.12 -15.29
CA TYR A 3 10.99 -3.08 -14.35
C TYR A 3 12.02 -2.97 -13.25
N VAL A 4 12.00 -1.83 -12.54
CA VAL A 4 12.85 -1.57 -11.38
C VAL A 4 11.98 -1.08 -10.22
N ILE A 5 12.37 -1.48 -9.00
CA ILE A 5 11.79 -0.94 -7.77
C ILE A 5 12.74 0.14 -7.26
N ARG A 6 12.23 1.32 -7.05
CA ARG A 6 13.01 2.45 -6.58
C ARG A 6 12.21 3.37 -5.66
N PRO A 7 12.87 4.19 -4.83
CA PRO A 7 12.16 5.26 -4.14
C PRO A 7 11.44 6.18 -5.13
N TYR A 8 10.28 6.69 -4.73
CA TYR A 8 9.57 7.66 -5.56
C TYR A 8 10.40 8.94 -5.71
N ARG A 9 10.11 9.71 -6.73
CA ARG A 9 10.68 11.05 -6.94
C ARG A 9 9.60 12.08 -6.73
N LYS A 10 9.96 13.24 -6.17
CA LYS A 10 9.02 14.37 -6.04
C LYS A 10 8.37 14.67 -7.38
N GLY A 11 7.05 14.80 -7.38
CA GLY A 11 6.24 14.97 -8.59
C GLY A 11 5.52 13.69 -9.02
N GLU A 12 5.83 12.54 -8.41
CA GLU A 12 5.16 11.26 -8.68
C GLU A 12 4.01 10.94 -7.70
N GLU A 13 3.86 11.69 -6.62
CA GLU A 13 2.75 11.50 -5.68
C GLU A 13 1.36 11.63 -6.33
N PRO A 14 1.13 12.47 -7.36
CA PRO A 14 -0.14 12.47 -8.06
C PRO A 14 -0.47 11.13 -8.73
N TYR A 15 0.54 10.40 -9.21
CA TYR A 15 0.32 9.05 -9.72
C TYR A 15 -0.26 8.14 -8.63
N VAL A 16 0.31 8.16 -7.44
CA VAL A 16 -0.14 7.32 -6.33
C VAL A 16 -1.60 7.61 -6.00
N ALA A 17 -1.97 8.88 -5.88
CA ALA A 17 -3.34 9.31 -5.62
C ALA A 17 -4.29 8.90 -6.75
N GLU A 18 -3.92 9.13 -8.00
CA GLU A 18 -4.75 8.82 -9.16
C GLU A 18 -4.92 7.31 -9.37
N ALA A 19 -3.86 6.53 -9.18
CA ALA A 19 -3.94 5.09 -9.31
C ALA A 19 -4.86 4.47 -8.26
N HIS A 20 -4.80 4.96 -7.02
CA HIS A 20 -5.72 4.53 -5.98
C HIS A 20 -7.17 4.88 -6.33
N ARG A 21 -7.41 6.12 -6.76
CA ARG A 21 -8.74 6.54 -7.18
C ARG A 21 -9.29 5.63 -8.29
N ARG A 22 -8.54 5.45 -9.34
CA ARG A 22 -8.96 4.69 -10.52
C ARG A 22 -9.18 3.22 -10.20
N ILE A 23 -8.22 2.57 -9.58
CA ILE A 23 -8.25 1.13 -9.33
C ILE A 23 -9.33 0.78 -8.30
N TYR A 24 -9.39 1.51 -7.19
CA TYR A 24 -10.34 1.18 -6.12
C TYR A 24 -11.79 1.56 -6.49
N THR A 25 -11.98 2.60 -7.30
CA THR A 25 -13.31 2.92 -7.82
C THR A 25 -13.76 1.88 -8.83
N ASP A 26 -12.91 1.54 -9.80
CA ASP A 26 -13.27 0.63 -10.89
C ASP A 26 -13.39 -0.83 -10.44
N GLU A 27 -12.45 -1.32 -9.62
CA GLU A 27 -12.45 -2.73 -9.20
C GLU A 27 -13.33 -2.99 -7.97
N TYR A 28 -13.38 -2.07 -7.01
CA TYR A 28 -14.01 -2.32 -5.71
C TYR A 28 -15.22 -1.44 -5.45
N HIS A 29 -15.54 -0.53 -6.34
CA HIS A 29 -16.66 0.41 -6.22
C HIS A 29 -16.63 1.23 -4.93
N TRP A 30 -15.44 1.58 -4.46
CA TRP A 30 -15.27 2.45 -3.31
C TRP A 30 -15.35 3.91 -3.73
N GLY A 31 -15.92 4.72 -2.84
CA GLY A 31 -16.25 6.09 -3.13
C GLY A 31 -15.14 7.08 -2.82
N LYS A 32 -15.49 8.34 -3.00
CA LYS A 32 -14.59 9.49 -2.85
C LYS A 32 -13.93 9.57 -1.46
N ALA A 33 -14.63 9.17 -0.39
CA ALA A 33 -14.08 9.20 0.96
C ALA A 33 -12.79 8.36 1.08
N PHE A 34 -12.77 7.17 0.51
CA PHE A 34 -11.57 6.32 0.49
C PHE A 34 -10.48 6.90 -0.41
N THR A 35 -10.84 7.33 -1.60
CA THR A 35 -9.85 7.83 -2.57
C THR A 35 -9.21 9.13 -2.12
N ASP A 36 -9.97 10.01 -1.48
CA ASP A 36 -9.43 11.23 -0.88
C ASP A 36 -8.49 10.92 0.29
N TYR A 37 -8.83 9.91 1.10
CA TYR A 37 -7.99 9.45 2.21
C TYR A 37 -6.64 8.93 1.70
N ALA A 38 -6.66 8.05 0.71
CA ALA A 38 -5.43 7.49 0.14
C ALA A 38 -4.57 8.58 -0.54
N GLY A 39 -5.20 9.48 -1.28
CA GLY A 39 -4.52 10.60 -1.93
C GLY A 39 -3.89 11.56 -0.93
N ALA A 40 -4.57 11.86 0.17
CA ALA A 40 -4.04 12.73 1.21
C ALA A 40 -2.78 12.14 1.85
N ILE A 41 -2.74 10.83 2.07
CA ILE A 41 -1.56 10.15 2.62
C ILE A 41 -0.35 10.37 1.70
N ALA A 42 -0.50 10.16 0.41
CA ALA A 42 0.59 10.33 -0.55
C ALA A 42 1.07 11.78 -0.62
N LEU A 43 0.16 12.74 -0.66
CA LEU A 43 0.49 14.15 -0.73
C LEU A 43 1.16 14.65 0.55
N ASP A 44 0.68 14.21 1.71
CA ASP A 44 1.29 14.56 3.00
C ASP A 44 2.70 13.97 3.12
N PHE A 45 2.91 12.75 2.64
CA PHE A 45 4.24 12.15 2.64
C PHE A 45 5.24 13.01 1.87
N ALA A 46 4.84 13.53 0.72
CA ALA A 46 5.71 14.36 -0.13
C ALA A 46 6.12 15.69 0.51
N LYS A 47 5.34 16.19 1.48
CA LYS A 47 5.58 17.48 2.14
C LYS A 47 6.55 17.41 3.32
N LYS A 48 6.93 16.21 3.75
CA LYS A 48 7.73 16.00 4.96
C LYS A 48 9.08 15.38 4.61
N GLU A 49 10.07 15.65 5.46
CA GLU A 49 11.30 14.88 5.44
C GLU A 49 11.11 13.60 6.25
N HIS A 50 11.73 12.52 5.78
CA HIS A 50 11.55 11.20 6.37
C HIS A 50 12.88 10.60 6.79
N GLY A 51 12.86 9.93 7.94
CA GLY A 51 13.98 9.13 8.39
C GLY A 51 14.03 7.77 7.67
N PRO A 52 15.01 6.91 8.04
CA PRO A 52 15.21 5.62 7.39
C PRO A 52 14.04 4.64 7.58
N GLY A 53 13.18 4.88 8.55
CA GLY A 53 12.00 4.05 8.82
C GLY A 53 10.78 4.36 7.96
N GLU A 54 10.88 5.31 7.05
CA GLU A 54 9.77 5.70 6.17
C GLU A 54 10.23 5.83 4.74
N GLU A 55 9.46 5.28 3.80
CA GLU A 55 9.76 5.37 2.38
C GLU A 55 8.51 5.09 1.55
N LEU A 56 8.48 5.65 0.36
CA LEU A 56 7.51 5.34 -0.68
C LEU A 56 8.26 4.82 -1.90
N TRP A 57 7.99 3.58 -2.29
CA TRP A 57 8.60 2.97 -3.48
C TRP A 57 7.60 2.94 -4.63
N VAL A 58 8.12 3.01 -5.82
CA VAL A 58 7.38 2.78 -7.05
C VAL A 58 8.07 1.69 -7.87
N ALA A 59 7.28 1.01 -8.69
CA ALA A 59 7.77 0.13 -9.73
C ALA A 59 7.69 0.88 -11.06
N GLU A 60 8.76 0.89 -11.82
CA GLU A 60 8.85 1.61 -13.09
C GLU A 60 9.23 0.66 -14.21
N ASP A 61 8.47 0.68 -15.30
CA ASP A 61 8.84 0.01 -16.54
C ASP A 61 10.07 0.68 -17.11
N THR A 62 11.17 -0.06 -17.26
CA THR A 62 12.45 0.50 -17.69
C THR A 62 12.47 0.92 -19.16
N GLU A 63 11.58 0.39 -19.97
CA GLU A 63 11.51 0.73 -21.39
C GLU A 63 10.68 1.99 -21.65
N THR A 64 9.57 2.15 -20.93
CA THR A 64 8.60 3.22 -21.19
C THR A 64 8.60 4.32 -20.15
N GLY A 65 9.15 4.07 -18.94
CA GLY A 65 9.08 4.99 -17.81
C GLY A 65 7.71 5.00 -17.12
N ARG A 66 6.79 4.13 -17.52
CA ARG A 66 5.47 4.02 -16.89
C ARG A 66 5.58 3.50 -15.47
N LEU A 67 4.85 4.11 -14.55
CA LEU A 67 4.74 3.60 -13.19
C LEU A 67 3.72 2.47 -13.13
N LEU A 68 4.09 1.38 -12.46
CA LEU A 68 3.35 0.10 -12.48
C LEU A 68 2.75 -0.26 -11.13
N GLY A 69 3.12 0.44 -10.09
CA GLY A 69 2.63 0.19 -8.74
C GLY A 69 3.42 0.96 -7.71
N CYS A 70 3.01 0.84 -6.46
CA CYS A 70 3.66 1.51 -5.34
C CYS A 70 3.43 0.77 -4.04
N ILE A 71 4.24 1.11 -3.02
CA ILE A 71 4.07 0.67 -1.64
C ILE A 71 4.74 1.70 -0.71
N MET A 72 4.15 1.90 0.47
CA MET A 72 4.67 2.86 1.45
C MET A 72 4.93 2.16 2.79
N LEU A 73 6.04 2.52 3.41
CA LEU A 73 6.37 2.18 4.79
C LEU A 73 6.32 3.45 5.63
N CYS A 74 5.55 3.41 6.71
CA CYS A 74 5.43 4.50 7.68
C CYS A 74 5.80 4.01 9.07
N ASP A 75 6.24 4.94 9.91
CA ASP A 75 6.45 4.68 11.34
C ASP A 75 5.09 4.71 12.05
N ALA A 76 4.71 3.61 12.68
CA ALA A 76 3.47 3.51 13.44
C ALA A 76 3.66 3.69 14.95
N GLY A 77 4.89 3.96 15.41
CA GLY A 77 5.22 4.03 16.83
C GLY A 77 5.45 2.64 17.44
N ASP A 78 5.99 2.60 18.65
CA ASP A 78 6.23 1.38 19.42
C ASP A 78 7.05 0.31 18.67
N ASN A 79 8.02 0.75 17.90
CA ASN A 79 8.87 -0.11 17.06
C ASN A 79 8.07 -0.90 16.00
N ALA A 80 6.95 -0.36 15.56
CA ALA A 80 6.14 -0.93 14.47
C ALA A 80 6.23 -0.07 13.22
N GLY A 81 6.46 -0.71 12.08
CA GLY A 81 6.28 -0.10 10.77
C GLY A 81 4.89 -0.41 10.25
N GLN A 82 4.34 0.48 9.42
CA GLN A 82 3.04 0.29 8.79
C GLN A 82 3.19 0.25 7.27
N LEU A 83 2.69 -0.82 6.68
CA LEU A 83 2.54 -0.95 5.24
C LEU A 83 1.28 -0.20 4.80
N ARG A 84 1.42 0.71 3.84
CA ARG A 84 0.31 1.52 3.31
C ARG A 84 0.42 1.66 1.80
N LEU A 85 -0.68 2.07 1.18
CA LEU A 85 -0.73 2.47 -0.23
C LEU A 85 -0.13 1.42 -1.19
N PHE A 86 -0.36 0.15 -0.91
CA PHE A 86 0.13 -0.93 -1.76
C PHE A 86 -0.84 -1.17 -2.91
N LEU A 87 -0.35 -1.01 -4.13
CA LEU A 87 -1.09 -1.42 -5.32
C LEU A 87 -0.14 -1.80 -6.46
N VAL A 88 -0.66 -2.61 -7.36
CA VAL A 88 -0.02 -2.94 -8.64
C VAL A 88 -1.08 -2.72 -9.73
N GLU A 89 -0.69 -2.07 -10.81
CA GLU A 89 -1.58 -1.86 -11.96
C GLU A 89 -2.16 -3.19 -12.42
N PRO A 90 -3.48 -3.28 -12.68
CA PRO A 90 -4.13 -4.56 -13.00
C PRO A 90 -3.52 -5.30 -14.19
N ASP A 91 -3.13 -4.55 -15.23
CA ASP A 91 -2.52 -5.14 -16.44
C ASP A 91 -1.07 -5.62 -16.22
N CYS A 92 -0.48 -5.27 -15.09
CA CYS A 92 0.91 -5.62 -14.75
C CYS A 92 1.00 -6.65 -13.62
N ARG A 93 -0.10 -7.16 -13.13
CA ARG A 93 -0.12 -8.26 -12.16
C ARG A 93 0.42 -9.53 -12.82
N ARG A 94 1.03 -10.42 -12.06
CA ARG A 94 1.69 -11.66 -12.52
C ARG A 94 3.14 -11.51 -13.01
N PHE A 95 3.71 -10.31 -12.96
CA PHE A 95 5.12 -10.11 -13.29
C PHE A 95 6.02 -10.05 -12.05
N GLY A 96 5.49 -10.37 -10.87
CA GLY A 96 6.25 -10.36 -9.62
C GLY A 96 6.46 -8.99 -9.01
N ILE A 97 5.80 -7.96 -9.51
CA ILE A 97 5.96 -6.56 -9.04
C ILE A 97 5.53 -6.41 -7.59
N GLY A 98 4.38 -6.99 -7.21
CA GLY A 98 3.90 -6.94 -5.84
C GLY A 98 4.87 -7.57 -4.85
N SER A 99 5.45 -8.73 -5.20
CA SER A 99 6.46 -9.40 -4.39
C SER A 99 7.73 -8.58 -4.28
N ALA A 100 8.15 -7.94 -5.36
CA ALA A 100 9.35 -7.08 -5.35
C ALA A 100 9.16 -5.83 -4.49
N LEU A 101 7.99 -5.20 -4.57
CA LEU A 101 7.64 -4.05 -3.72
C LEU A 101 7.61 -4.44 -2.24
N THR A 102 6.95 -5.54 -1.89
CA THR A 102 6.90 -6.00 -0.49
C THR A 102 8.26 -6.40 0.04
N ARG A 103 9.12 -6.99 -0.78
CA ARG A 103 10.49 -7.32 -0.39
C ARG A 103 11.29 -6.07 -0.06
N ALA A 104 11.18 -5.01 -0.87
CA ALA A 104 11.85 -3.74 -0.59
C ALA A 104 11.39 -3.16 0.75
N LEU A 105 10.09 -3.20 1.02
CA LEU A 105 9.54 -2.72 2.29
C LEU A 105 10.03 -3.56 3.48
N PHE A 106 10.00 -4.89 3.37
CA PHE A 106 10.45 -5.78 4.45
C PHE A 106 11.92 -5.57 4.76
N ASP A 107 12.76 -5.47 3.74
CA ASP A 107 14.20 -5.25 3.94
C ASP A 107 14.47 -3.91 4.64
N ARG A 108 13.78 -2.85 4.24
CA ARG A 108 13.90 -1.55 4.89
C ARG A 108 13.38 -1.59 6.32
N ALA A 109 12.27 -2.26 6.57
CA ALA A 109 11.68 -2.37 7.91
C ALA A 109 12.66 -3.06 8.87
N ARG A 110 13.33 -4.13 8.42
CA ARG A 110 14.35 -4.81 9.23
C ARG A 110 15.56 -3.92 9.47
N GLN A 111 16.04 -3.23 8.44
CA GLN A 111 17.16 -2.30 8.55
C GLN A 111 16.85 -1.15 9.50
N ALA A 112 15.62 -0.66 9.51
CA ALA A 112 15.18 0.40 10.41
C ALA A 112 14.99 -0.05 11.87
N GLY A 113 15.03 -1.34 12.12
CA GLY A 113 14.92 -1.90 13.47
C GLY A 113 13.48 -2.10 13.96
N TYR A 114 12.49 -2.07 13.07
CA TYR A 114 11.13 -2.39 13.47
C TYR A 114 11.02 -3.84 13.93
N ARG A 115 10.26 -4.07 15.00
CA ARG A 115 10.01 -5.41 15.54
C ARG A 115 8.82 -6.07 14.89
N ARG A 116 7.89 -5.28 14.36
CA ARG A 116 6.70 -5.77 13.69
C ARG A 116 6.26 -4.84 12.58
N LEU A 117 5.46 -5.37 11.68
CA LEU A 117 4.73 -4.61 10.68
C LEU A 117 3.24 -4.71 10.94
N ILE A 118 2.53 -3.63 10.71
CA ILE A 118 1.07 -3.61 10.74
C ILE A 118 0.53 -3.14 9.39
N LEU A 119 -0.67 -3.55 9.08
CA LEU A 119 -1.42 -3.03 7.94
C LEU A 119 -2.91 -3.07 8.24
N TRP A 120 -3.66 -2.23 7.53
CA TRP A 120 -5.10 -2.30 7.47
C TRP A 120 -5.52 -2.60 6.04
N THR A 121 -6.43 -3.54 5.86
CA THR A 121 -7.02 -3.87 4.57
C THR A 121 -8.52 -4.09 4.74
N ALA A 122 -9.24 -4.25 3.65
CA ALA A 122 -10.68 -4.41 3.71
C ALA A 122 -11.12 -5.83 3.38
N GLY A 123 -12.17 -6.31 4.08
CA GLY A 123 -12.71 -7.64 3.90
C GLY A 123 -13.10 -8.02 2.47
N PRO A 124 -13.69 -7.10 1.65
CA PRO A 124 -13.96 -7.41 0.24
C PRO A 124 -12.70 -7.69 -0.58
N LEU A 125 -11.52 -7.33 -0.05
CA LEU A 125 -10.24 -7.67 -0.65
C LEU A 125 -9.74 -9.02 -0.12
N GLU A 126 -10.52 -10.07 -0.29
CA GLU A 126 -10.18 -11.42 0.19
C GLU A 126 -8.81 -11.89 -0.33
N ASP A 127 -8.50 -11.53 -1.58
CA ASP A 127 -7.19 -11.86 -2.17
C ASP A 127 -6.05 -11.17 -1.44
N ALA A 128 -6.24 -9.92 -1.01
CA ALA A 128 -5.22 -9.19 -0.26
C ALA A 128 -4.98 -9.84 1.11
N VAL A 129 -6.04 -10.18 1.84
CA VAL A 129 -5.93 -10.85 3.13
C VAL A 129 -5.20 -12.20 2.99
N ARG A 130 -5.52 -12.95 1.95
CA ARG A 130 -4.86 -14.22 1.66
C ARG A 130 -3.37 -14.04 1.31
N ILE A 131 -3.04 -13.05 0.50
CA ILE A 131 -1.65 -12.75 0.13
C ILE A 131 -0.85 -12.36 1.36
N TYR A 132 -1.37 -11.47 2.19
CA TYR A 132 -0.70 -11.06 3.43
C TYR A 132 -0.58 -12.23 4.41
N GLY A 133 -1.59 -13.09 4.50
CA GLY A 133 -1.52 -14.30 5.30
C GLY A 133 -0.39 -15.23 4.89
N ARG A 134 -0.14 -15.36 3.59
CA ARG A 134 0.99 -16.16 3.06
C ARG A 134 2.35 -15.57 3.41
N MET A 135 2.42 -14.27 3.61
CA MET A 135 3.65 -13.58 4.05
C MET A 135 3.89 -13.73 5.55
N GLY A 136 2.92 -14.26 6.29
CA GLY A 136 3.00 -14.47 7.73
C GLY A 136 2.18 -13.49 8.56
N PHE A 137 1.47 -12.55 7.93
CA PHE A 137 0.57 -11.66 8.66
C PHE A 137 -0.61 -12.42 9.23
N VAL A 138 -1.01 -12.05 10.44
CA VAL A 138 -2.20 -12.59 11.11
C VAL A 138 -3.18 -11.47 11.40
N THR A 139 -4.47 -11.75 11.31
CA THR A 139 -5.51 -10.79 11.67
C THR A 139 -5.56 -10.60 13.17
N THR A 140 -5.49 -9.34 13.62
CA THR A 140 -5.51 -9.00 15.04
C THR A 140 -6.73 -8.18 15.44
N GLU A 141 -7.38 -7.50 14.48
CA GLU A 141 -8.52 -6.63 14.76
C GLU A 141 -9.40 -6.52 13.54
N THR A 142 -10.70 -6.32 13.74
CA THR A 142 -11.64 -6.02 12.67
C THR A 142 -12.55 -4.87 13.09
N SER A 143 -12.95 -4.04 12.14
CA SER A 143 -13.96 -3.01 12.34
C SER A 143 -14.79 -2.82 11.08
N GLU A 144 -15.91 -2.11 11.17
CA GLU A 144 -16.76 -1.84 10.03
C GLU A 144 -16.75 -0.36 9.68
N ASN A 145 -16.73 -0.08 8.37
CA ASN A 145 -16.73 1.26 7.82
C ASN A 145 -17.86 1.36 6.77
N THR A 146 -18.73 2.33 6.90
CA THR A 146 -19.86 2.54 5.96
C THR A 146 -19.60 3.69 5.00
N GLU A 147 -18.49 4.42 5.15
CA GLU A 147 -18.20 5.62 4.37
C GLU A 147 -17.52 5.31 3.04
N TRP A 148 -16.84 4.17 2.92
CA TRP A 148 -15.98 3.89 1.77
C TRP A 148 -16.74 3.31 0.58
N SER A 149 -17.82 2.57 0.78
CA SER A 149 -18.55 1.97 -0.32
C SER A 149 -19.53 2.96 -0.97
N LEU A 150 -19.70 2.87 -2.28
CA LEU A 150 -20.67 3.68 -3.02
C LEU A 150 -22.11 3.32 -2.66
N SER A 151 -22.36 2.07 -2.28
CA SER A 151 -23.70 1.58 -1.90
C SER A 151 -24.11 1.96 -0.48
N GLY A 152 -23.16 2.42 0.35
CA GLY A 152 -23.37 2.64 1.77
C GLY A 152 -23.39 1.37 2.62
N GLU A 153 -23.13 0.21 2.02
CA GLU A 153 -23.03 -1.05 2.76
C GLU A 153 -21.73 -1.09 3.58
N PRO A 154 -21.76 -1.77 4.76
CA PRO A 154 -20.55 -1.87 5.58
C PRO A 154 -19.41 -2.58 4.85
N VAL A 155 -18.22 -2.00 4.95
CA VAL A 155 -16.97 -2.60 4.51
C VAL A 155 -16.20 -3.03 5.77
N THR A 156 -15.87 -4.31 5.88
CA THR A 156 -15.09 -4.80 7.01
C THR A 156 -13.62 -4.45 6.83
N GLU A 157 -13.08 -3.63 7.71
CA GLU A 157 -11.65 -3.35 7.78
C GLU A 157 -10.96 -4.39 8.66
N VAL A 158 -9.83 -4.87 8.20
CA VAL A 158 -9.05 -5.91 8.86
C VAL A 158 -7.66 -5.36 9.16
N LYS A 159 -7.26 -5.39 10.43
CA LYS A 159 -5.88 -5.12 10.82
C LYS A 159 -5.11 -6.42 10.86
N MET A 160 -3.94 -6.41 10.26
CA MET A 160 -3.04 -7.55 10.25
C MET A 160 -1.67 -7.15 10.78
N GLU A 161 -0.99 -8.07 11.42
CA GLU A 161 0.32 -7.85 12.01
C GLU A 161 1.27 -9.00 11.68
N LEU A 162 2.55 -8.65 11.54
CA LEU A 162 3.63 -9.59 11.30
C LEU A 162 4.81 -9.24 12.20
N GLU A 163 5.31 -10.22 12.95
CA GLU A 163 6.56 -10.06 13.70
C GLU A 163 7.76 -10.24 12.75
N LEU A 164 8.70 -9.32 12.84
CA LEU A 164 9.92 -9.33 12.02
C LEU A 164 11.07 -10.09 12.70
#